data_9411d62cdc238ae09503a381cff71707
#
_entry.id   9411d62cdc238ae09503a381cff71707
#
_cell.length_a   1.000
_cell.length_b   1.000
_cell.length_c   1.000
_cell.angle_alpha   90.00
_cell.angle_beta   90.00
_cell.angle_gamma   90.00
#
_symmetry.space_group_name_H-M   'P 1'
#
loop_
_entity.id
_entity.type
_entity.pdbx_description
1 polymer ?
#
loop_
_entity_poly.entity_id
_entity_poly.type
_entity_poly.pdbx_seq_one_letter_code
_entity_poly.pdbx_strand_id
1 'polypeptide(L)'
;MKKLFLMAVMALATVSSFAQQAVGTFTIQPKVGLNLANVTNGDGDIRVGAVAGAEFEYQVSDIFSLSAGALYSMQGCKGEVEGVDATVKLDYINVPILANVYVVKGLAVKLGIQPGFNVTHKASAKAEGVSASADISGIKSVDFSIPVGLSYEFNNFVIDGRYNFGVTKIMDGSDSKNSVFQFTLGYKFAL
;
A
#
# COMPACT_ATOMS: atom_id res chain seq x y z
N MET A 1 2.03 -3.16 28.34
CA MET A 1 1.98 -2.91 26.89
C MET A 1 1.38 -1.55 26.54
N LYS A 2 0.18 -1.15 27.05
CA LYS A 2 -0.44 0.16 26.76
C LYS A 2 0.44 1.37 27.17
N LYS A 3 1.14 1.29 28.30
CA LYS A 3 2.03 2.38 28.79
C LYS A 3 3.31 2.53 27.96
N LEU A 4 3.87 1.43 27.44
CA LEU A 4 5.04 1.46 26.54
C LEU A 4 4.68 2.09 25.18
N PHE A 5 3.50 1.78 24.65
CA PHE A 5 2.98 2.37 23.42
C PHE A 5 2.76 3.88 23.58
N LEU A 6 2.19 4.31 24.71
CA LEU A 6 1.98 5.74 25.01
C LEU A 6 3.32 6.49 25.18
N MET A 7 4.34 5.87 25.81
CA MET A 7 5.67 6.44 25.93
C MET A 7 6.40 6.52 24.58
N ALA A 8 6.23 5.54 23.70
CA ALA A 8 6.79 5.58 22.36
C ALA A 8 6.14 6.70 21.51
N VAL A 9 4.82 6.89 21.61
CA VAL A 9 4.11 7.98 20.94
C VAL A 9 4.53 9.35 21.50
N MET A 10 4.72 9.49 22.82
CA MET A 10 5.22 10.73 23.43
C MET A 10 6.69 11.01 23.09
N ALA A 11 7.54 10.00 22.97
CA ALA A 11 8.93 10.17 22.55
C ALA A 11 9.06 10.66 21.10
N LEU A 12 8.15 10.22 20.22
CA LEU A 12 8.06 10.71 18.83
C LEU A 12 7.61 12.18 18.75
N ALA A 13 6.79 12.64 19.70
CA ALA A 13 6.30 14.02 19.74
C ALA A 13 7.35 15.06 20.18
N THR A 14 8.45 14.64 20.83
CA THR A 14 9.50 15.54 21.34
C THR A 14 10.61 15.83 20.33
N VAL A 15 10.67 15.14 19.19
CA VAL A 15 11.63 15.41 18.13
C VAL A 15 11.10 16.51 17.23
N SER A 16 11.23 17.75 17.69
CA SER A 16 10.87 18.96 16.90
C SER A 16 11.93 19.24 15.85
N SER A 17 11.99 18.44 14.80
CA SER A 17 12.68 18.78 13.56
C SER A 17 11.62 19.10 12.50
N PHE A 18 11.88 20.09 11.66
CA PHE A 18 10.97 20.65 10.66
C PHE A 18 10.58 19.61 9.60
N ALA A 19 9.60 18.76 9.92
CA ALA A 19 9.17 17.66 9.06
C ALA A 19 7.94 18.00 8.21
N GLN A 20 7.40 19.22 8.30
CA GLN A 20 6.22 19.63 7.56
C GLN A 20 6.61 20.68 6.52
N GLN A 21 6.22 20.45 5.27
CA GLN A 21 6.52 21.35 4.16
C GLN A 21 5.72 22.65 4.31
N ALA A 22 6.30 23.77 3.81
CA ALA A 22 5.58 25.06 3.80
C ALA A 22 4.31 24.96 2.94
N VAL A 23 3.27 25.70 3.32
CA VAL A 23 2.04 25.78 2.52
C VAL A 23 2.36 26.26 1.10
N GLY A 24 1.77 25.60 0.10
CA GLY A 24 2.03 25.86 -1.31
C GLY A 24 3.20 25.06 -1.89
N THR A 25 3.90 24.27 -1.08
CA THR A 25 5.01 23.43 -1.58
C THR A 25 4.49 22.21 -2.30
N PHE A 26 5.07 21.93 -3.47
CA PHE A 26 5.00 20.64 -4.15
C PHE A 26 6.18 19.78 -3.76
N THR A 27 5.95 18.51 -3.49
CA THR A 27 7.00 17.54 -3.27
C THR A 27 6.80 16.31 -4.13
N ILE A 28 7.88 15.64 -4.47
CA ILE A 28 7.87 14.29 -5.05
C ILE A 28 8.49 13.32 -4.04
N GLN A 29 7.84 12.18 -3.83
CA GLN A 29 8.25 11.15 -2.91
C GLN A 29 8.41 9.81 -3.63
N PRO A 30 9.61 9.46 -4.17
CA PRO A 30 9.92 8.08 -4.50
C PRO A 30 9.83 7.22 -3.23
N LYS A 31 9.26 6.02 -3.36
CA LYS A 31 9.07 5.09 -2.25
C LYS A 31 9.18 3.64 -2.70
N VAL A 32 9.65 2.82 -1.79
CA VAL A 32 9.71 1.36 -1.94
C VAL A 32 9.20 0.71 -0.65
N GLY A 33 8.75 -0.52 -0.74
CA GLY A 33 8.26 -1.22 0.44
C GLY A 33 7.73 -2.61 0.16
N LEU A 34 6.90 -3.08 1.10
CA LEU A 34 6.34 -4.42 1.10
C LEU A 34 4.82 -4.36 1.21
N ASN A 35 4.17 -5.28 0.53
CA ASN A 35 2.76 -5.60 0.66
C ASN A 35 2.60 -6.93 1.39
N LEU A 36 1.68 -6.96 2.34
CA LEU A 36 1.11 -8.18 2.89
C LEU A 36 -0.28 -8.30 2.28
N ALA A 37 -0.38 -9.01 1.16
CA ALA A 37 -1.58 -9.09 0.35
C ALA A 37 -2.32 -10.40 0.58
N ASN A 38 -3.64 -10.32 0.60
CA ASN A 38 -4.54 -11.46 0.59
C ASN A 38 -5.79 -11.11 -0.21
N VAL A 39 -6.64 -12.09 -0.42
CA VAL A 39 -7.93 -11.98 -1.10
C VAL A 39 -9.03 -12.36 -0.12
N THR A 40 -10.02 -11.48 0.04
CA THR A 40 -11.18 -11.76 0.92
C THR A 40 -12.03 -12.88 0.34
N ASN A 41 -12.74 -13.61 1.22
CA ASN A 41 -13.62 -14.73 0.86
C ASN A 41 -12.89 -15.86 0.09
N GLY A 42 -11.62 -16.05 0.35
CA GLY A 42 -10.81 -17.17 -0.13
C GLY A 42 -10.02 -17.78 1.03
N ASP A 43 -9.72 -19.07 0.96
CA ASP A 43 -8.93 -19.79 1.96
C ASP A 43 -7.40 -19.60 1.76
N GLY A 44 -7.01 -18.52 1.10
CA GLY A 44 -5.62 -18.22 0.80
C GLY A 44 -4.87 -17.57 1.95
N ASP A 45 -3.56 -17.87 2.03
CA ASP A 45 -2.62 -17.25 2.94
C ASP A 45 -2.07 -15.92 2.40
N ILE A 46 -1.46 -15.14 3.29
CA ILE A 46 -0.83 -13.87 2.95
C ILE A 46 0.34 -14.08 1.97
N ARG A 47 0.28 -13.37 0.86
CA ARG A 47 1.43 -13.23 -0.05
C ARG A 47 2.20 -11.97 0.30
N VAL A 48 3.51 -12.11 0.58
CA VAL A 48 4.42 -10.99 0.68
C VAL A 48 4.84 -10.58 -0.72
N GLY A 49 4.62 -9.32 -1.07
CA GLY A 49 4.97 -8.71 -2.35
C GLY A 49 5.76 -7.43 -2.18
N ALA A 50 6.40 -6.96 -3.25
CA ALA A 50 7.06 -5.66 -3.27
C ALA A 50 6.09 -4.56 -3.74
N VAL A 51 6.37 -3.33 -3.33
CA VAL A 51 5.74 -2.12 -3.87
C VAL A 51 6.81 -1.06 -4.11
N ALA A 52 6.74 -0.38 -5.25
CA ALA A 52 7.67 0.70 -5.60
C ALA A 52 6.99 1.72 -6.52
N GLY A 53 7.39 2.99 -6.42
CA GLY A 53 6.90 4.05 -7.27
C GLY A 53 7.13 5.43 -6.68
N ALA A 54 6.29 6.40 -7.04
CA ALA A 54 6.37 7.75 -6.52
C ALA A 54 4.98 8.35 -6.30
N GLU A 55 4.89 9.23 -5.31
CA GLU A 55 3.73 10.08 -5.03
C GLU A 55 4.15 11.54 -5.10
N PHE A 56 3.33 12.38 -5.72
CA PHE A 56 3.40 13.84 -5.63
C PHE A 56 2.49 14.28 -4.51
N GLU A 57 2.92 15.28 -3.75
CA GLU A 57 2.13 15.84 -2.66
C GLU A 57 2.16 17.36 -2.74
N TYR A 58 1.00 17.97 -2.52
CA TYR A 58 0.83 19.42 -2.45
C TYR A 58 0.34 19.82 -1.06
N GLN A 59 1.10 20.67 -0.37
CA GLN A 59 0.73 21.19 0.95
C GLN A 59 -0.30 22.31 0.82
N VAL A 60 -1.55 22.00 1.15
CA VAL A 60 -2.68 22.95 1.02
C VAL A 60 -2.76 23.89 2.21
N SER A 61 -2.49 23.38 3.41
CA SER A 61 -2.45 24.16 4.66
C SER A 61 -1.48 23.51 5.65
N ASP A 62 -1.23 24.12 6.79
CA ASP A 62 -0.34 23.59 7.82
C ASP A 62 -0.70 22.18 8.30
N ILE A 63 -1.98 21.80 8.21
CA ILE A 63 -2.48 20.51 8.71
C ILE A 63 -3.01 19.61 7.61
N PHE A 64 -2.97 20.02 6.34
CA PHE A 64 -3.61 19.28 5.27
C PHE A 64 -2.82 19.34 3.97
N SER A 65 -2.61 18.16 3.37
CA SER A 65 -2.05 18.03 2.03
C SER A 65 -2.87 17.04 1.18
N LEU A 66 -2.73 17.15 -0.13
CA LEU A 66 -3.25 16.21 -1.11
C LEU A 66 -2.08 15.52 -1.80
N SER A 67 -2.17 14.21 -1.98
CA SER A 67 -1.17 13.46 -2.74
C SER A 67 -1.80 12.57 -3.79
N ALA A 68 -1.09 12.40 -4.90
CA ALA A 68 -1.42 11.45 -5.95
C ALA A 68 -0.14 10.84 -6.52
N GLY A 69 -0.20 9.58 -6.97
CA GLY A 69 1.00 8.91 -7.45
C GLY A 69 0.74 7.71 -8.32
N ALA A 70 1.81 7.00 -8.65
CA ALA A 70 1.77 5.72 -9.34
C ALA A 70 2.72 4.73 -8.66
N LEU A 71 2.20 3.57 -8.29
CA LEU A 71 2.93 2.52 -7.59
C LEU A 71 2.74 1.19 -8.30
N TYR A 72 3.83 0.53 -8.67
CA TYR A 72 3.79 -0.89 -9.00
C TYR A 72 3.63 -1.68 -7.70
N SER A 73 2.65 -2.56 -7.64
CA SER A 73 2.21 -3.23 -6.41
C SER A 73 1.98 -4.71 -6.67
N MET A 74 2.83 -5.55 -6.10
CA MET A 74 2.69 -7.00 -6.16
C MET A 74 1.68 -7.45 -5.12
N GLN A 75 0.57 -8.06 -5.56
CA GLN A 75 -0.55 -8.50 -4.73
C GLN A 75 -0.98 -9.93 -5.06
N GLY A 76 -2.06 -10.39 -4.45
CA GLY A 76 -2.62 -11.74 -4.62
C GLY A 76 -2.57 -12.53 -3.32
N CYS A 77 -2.59 -13.86 -3.42
CA CYS A 77 -2.56 -14.77 -2.27
C CYS A 77 -1.69 -16.00 -2.53
N LYS A 78 -1.40 -16.71 -1.47
CA LYS A 78 -0.78 -18.04 -1.51
C LYS A 78 -1.76 -19.07 -0.97
N GLY A 79 -1.52 -20.33 -1.26
CA GLY A 79 -2.23 -21.46 -0.68
C GLY A 79 -1.44 -22.73 -0.87
N GLU A 80 -1.75 -23.75 -0.10
CA GLU A 80 -1.21 -25.08 -0.23
C GLU A 80 -2.37 -26.05 -0.48
N VAL A 81 -2.26 -26.84 -1.54
CA VAL A 81 -3.26 -27.86 -1.87
C VAL A 81 -2.52 -29.18 -2.05
N GLU A 82 -2.80 -30.15 -1.18
CA GLU A 82 -2.22 -31.52 -1.23
C GLU A 82 -0.68 -31.53 -1.30
N GLY A 83 0.00 -30.63 -0.54
CA GLY A 83 1.48 -30.54 -0.55
C GLY A 83 2.07 -29.78 -1.74
N VAL A 84 1.24 -29.14 -2.56
CA VAL A 84 1.64 -28.30 -3.68
C VAL A 84 1.47 -26.81 -3.27
N ASP A 85 2.57 -26.06 -3.27
CA ASP A 85 2.51 -24.60 -3.08
C ASP A 85 1.85 -23.93 -4.28
N ALA A 86 0.68 -23.35 -4.08
CA ALA A 86 -0.01 -22.53 -5.07
C ALA A 86 0.15 -21.04 -4.76
N THR A 87 0.42 -20.24 -5.77
CA THR A 87 0.50 -18.76 -5.63
C THR A 87 -0.31 -18.09 -6.74
N VAL A 88 -1.25 -17.28 -6.35
CA VAL A 88 -1.97 -16.36 -7.25
C VAL A 88 -1.25 -15.03 -7.24
N LYS A 89 -0.73 -14.61 -8.39
CA LYS A 89 -0.03 -13.34 -8.59
C LYS A 89 -0.96 -12.38 -9.32
N LEU A 90 -1.31 -11.30 -8.63
CA LEU A 90 -2.13 -10.20 -9.17
C LEU A 90 -1.35 -8.90 -8.93
N ASP A 91 -0.56 -8.49 -9.94
CA ASP A 91 0.21 -7.28 -9.78
C ASP A 91 -0.51 -6.11 -10.48
N TYR A 92 -0.42 -4.93 -9.89
CA TYR A 92 -1.17 -3.74 -10.31
C TYR A 92 -0.24 -2.53 -10.45
N ILE A 93 -0.63 -1.63 -11.35
CA ILE A 93 -0.24 -0.23 -11.27
C ILE A 93 -1.35 0.49 -10.50
N ASN A 94 -1.06 0.84 -9.26
CA ASN A 94 -1.98 1.57 -8.38
C ASN A 94 -1.77 3.07 -8.51
N VAL A 95 -2.88 3.82 -8.54
CA VAL A 95 -2.87 5.28 -8.59
C VAL A 95 -3.56 5.82 -7.32
N PRO A 96 -2.86 5.86 -6.17
CA PRO A 96 -3.43 6.43 -4.96
C PRO A 96 -3.68 7.93 -5.13
N ILE A 97 -4.84 8.39 -4.65
CA ILE A 97 -5.22 9.80 -4.51
C ILE A 97 -5.64 9.96 -3.05
N LEU A 98 -4.84 10.67 -2.25
CA LEU A 98 -4.97 10.69 -0.80
C LEU A 98 -5.10 12.11 -0.27
N ALA A 99 -5.97 12.26 0.73
CA ALA A 99 -5.98 13.35 1.66
C ALA A 99 -5.11 12.98 2.88
N ASN A 100 -4.16 13.83 3.23
CA ASN A 100 -3.27 13.65 4.36
C ASN A 100 -3.59 14.72 5.40
N VAL A 101 -3.96 14.30 6.61
CA VAL A 101 -4.26 15.21 7.73
C VAL A 101 -3.17 15.05 8.78
N TYR A 102 -2.39 16.09 9.00
CA TYR A 102 -1.32 16.11 10.00
C TYR A 102 -1.90 16.35 11.38
N VAL A 103 -1.85 15.34 12.25
CA VAL A 103 -2.36 15.42 13.63
C VAL A 103 -1.34 15.99 14.61
N VAL A 104 -0.06 15.76 14.31
CA VAL A 104 1.09 16.42 14.93
C VAL A 104 2.18 16.55 13.87
N LYS A 105 3.24 17.34 14.14
CA LYS A 105 4.35 17.50 13.19
C LYS A 105 4.88 16.15 12.73
N GLY A 106 4.93 15.96 11.41
CA GLY A 106 5.42 14.76 10.76
C GLY A 106 4.46 13.57 10.74
N LEU A 107 3.46 13.49 11.64
CA LEU A 107 2.50 12.39 11.67
C LEU A 107 1.22 12.77 10.95
N ALA A 108 0.92 12.09 9.86
CA ALA A 108 -0.31 12.27 9.09
C ALA A 108 -1.19 11.01 9.09
N VAL A 109 -2.49 11.22 9.22
CA VAL A 109 -3.53 10.24 8.87
C VAL A 109 -3.81 10.38 7.39
N LYS A 110 -3.89 9.28 6.68
CA LYS A 110 -4.14 9.22 5.23
C LYS A 110 -5.44 8.49 4.94
N LEU A 111 -6.23 9.06 4.05
CA LEU A 111 -7.46 8.46 3.55
C LEU A 111 -7.64 8.87 2.09
N GLY A 112 -8.16 7.97 1.26
CA GLY A 112 -8.41 8.30 -0.13
C GLY A 112 -9.05 7.21 -0.95
N ILE A 113 -8.83 7.30 -2.25
CA ILE A 113 -9.24 6.31 -3.24
C ILE A 113 -8.01 5.86 -4.03
N GLN A 114 -8.04 4.62 -4.50
CA GLN A 114 -6.93 4.05 -5.25
C GLN A 114 -7.46 3.14 -6.37
N PRO A 115 -7.66 3.68 -7.59
CA PRO A 115 -7.78 2.82 -8.75
C PRO A 115 -6.49 2.04 -8.99
N GLY A 116 -6.62 0.77 -9.34
CA GLY A 116 -5.54 -0.15 -9.67
C GLY A 116 -5.78 -0.78 -11.03
N PHE A 117 -4.77 -0.78 -11.87
CA PHE A 117 -4.79 -1.40 -13.20
C PHE A 117 -4.01 -2.71 -13.15
N ASN A 118 -4.69 -3.83 -13.39
CA ASN A 118 -4.05 -5.15 -13.37
C ASN A 118 -3.07 -5.29 -14.54
N VAL A 119 -1.83 -5.66 -14.24
CA VAL A 119 -0.75 -5.88 -15.22
C VAL A 119 -0.23 -7.32 -15.23
N THR A 120 -0.53 -8.10 -14.19
CA THR A 120 -0.18 -9.51 -14.08
C THR A 120 -1.29 -10.30 -13.40
N HIS A 121 -1.70 -11.42 -13.99
CA HIS A 121 -2.73 -12.32 -13.47
C HIS A 121 -2.33 -13.77 -13.73
N LYS A 122 -1.44 -14.32 -12.87
CA LYS A 122 -0.89 -15.67 -13.03
C LYS A 122 -1.13 -16.54 -11.81
N ALA A 123 -1.53 -17.79 -12.05
CA ALA A 123 -1.42 -18.86 -11.09
C ALA A 123 -0.09 -19.58 -11.26
N SER A 124 0.62 -19.82 -10.19
CA SER A 124 1.86 -20.61 -10.17
C SER A 124 1.71 -21.72 -9.16
N ALA A 125 2.05 -22.94 -9.57
CA ALA A 125 2.12 -24.10 -8.68
C ALA A 125 3.58 -24.60 -8.63
N LYS A 126 4.03 -24.99 -7.43
CA LYS A 126 5.37 -25.53 -7.23
C LYS A 126 5.28 -26.82 -6.41
N ALA A 127 5.77 -27.91 -7.00
CA ALA A 127 5.89 -29.22 -6.36
C ALA A 127 7.25 -29.82 -6.66
N GLU A 128 7.96 -30.35 -5.67
CA GLU A 128 9.22 -31.12 -5.79
C GLU A 128 10.26 -30.52 -6.77
N GLY A 129 10.40 -29.18 -6.82
CA GLY A 129 11.36 -28.51 -7.69
C GLY A 129 10.85 -28.20 -9.11
N VAL A 130 9.67 -28.66 -9.48
CA VAL A 130 8.98 -28.30 -10.74
C VAL A 130 8.06 -27.12 -10.48
N SER A 131 8.16 -26.09 -11.32
CA SER A 131 7.28 -24.92 -11.26
C SER A 131 6.51 -24.81 -12.57
N ALA A 132 5.19 -24.72 -12.47
CA ALA A 132 4.31 -24.42 -13.58
C ALA A 132 3.59 -23.10 -13.33
N SER A 133 3.36 -22.30 -14.36
CA SER A 133 2.55 -21.07 -14.28
C SER A 133 1.64 -20.98 -15.50
N ALA A 134 0.42 -20.51 -15.25
CA ALA A 134 -0.57 -20.26 -16.28
C ALA A 134 -1.28 -18.90 -16.01
N ASP A 135 -1.73 -18.26 -17.07
CA ASP A 135 -2.53 -17.05 -16.94
C ASP A 135 -3.94 -17.39 -16.46
N ILE A 136 -4.49 -16.55 -15.59
CA ILE A 136 -5.85 -16.70 -15.05
C ILE A 136 -6.80 -15.88 -15.91
N SER A 137 -7.77 -16.53 -16.53
CA SER A 137 -8.81 -15.83 -17.31
C SER A 137 -9.88 -15.23 -16.41
N GLY A 138 -10.51 -14.14 -16.84
CA GLY A 138 -11.66 -13.52 -16.15
C GLY A 138 -11.27 -12.56 -15.01
N ILE A 139 -10.00 -12.27 -14.82
CA ILE A 139 -9.56 -11.21 -13.86
C ILE A 139 -9.91 -9.85 -14.45
N LYS A 140 -10.51 -8.98 -13.61
CA LYS A 140 -10.84 -7.61 -14.00
C LYS A 140 -9.59 -6.76 -14.19
N SER A 141 -9.57 -6.00 -15.28
CA SER A 141 -8.45 -5.11 -15.59
C SER A 141 -8.32 -3.92 -14.63
N VAL A 142 -9.42 -3.54 -13.97
CA VAL A 142 -9.47 -2.39 -13.05
C VAL A 142 -10.02 -2.83 -11.70
N ASP A 143 -9.32 -2.47 -10.65
CA ASP A 143 -9.69 -2.64 -9.26
C ASP A 143 -9.79 -1.28 -8.56
N PHE A 144 -10.66 -1.15 -7.57
CA PHE A 144 -10.76 0.03 -6.71
C PHE A 144 -10.58 -0.37 -5.25
N SER A 145 -9.75 0.39 -4.56
CA SER A 145 -9.57 0.26 -3.13
C SER A 145 -9.67 1.62 -2.41
N ILE A 146 -9.95 1.54 -1.10
CA ILE A 146 -9.94 2.68 -0.19
C ILE A 146 -8.74 2.51 0.73
N PRO A 147 -7.65 3.24 0.51
CA PRO A 147 -6.51 3.29 1.41
C PRO A 147 -6.83 4.09 2.67
N VAL A 148 -6.50 3.51 3.83
CA VAL A 148 -6.51 4.17 5.14
C VAL A 148 -5.18 3.89 5.80
N GLY A 149 -4.50 4.90 6.32
CA GLY A 149 -3.18 4.69 6.89
C GLY A 149 -2.64 5.85 7.70
N LEU A 150 -1.42 5.66 8.11
CA LEU A 150 -0.61 6.63 8.85
C LEU A 150 0.74 6.77 8.16
N SER A 151 1.29 7.97 8.18
CA SER A 151 2.68 8.19 7.79
C SER A 151 3.38 9.07 8.81
N TYR A 152 4.68 8.81 8.97
CA TYR A 152 5.54 9.64 9.79
C TYR A 152 6.71 10.13 8.97
N GLU A 153 6.89 11.46 8.94
CA GLU A 153 7.98 12.14 8.25
C GLU A 153 9.04 12.61 9.25
N PHE A 154 10.28 12.24 8.99
CA PHE A 154 11.45 12.67 9.74
C PHE A 154 12.59 13.02 8.77
N ASN A 155 13.06 14.27 8.79
CA ASN A 155 14.14 14.74 7.92
C ASN A 155 13.97 14.34 6.44
N ASN A 156 12.77 14.54 5.88
CA ASN A 156 12.38 14.15 4.53
C ASN A 156 12.21 12.63 4.28
N PHE A 157 12.63 11.77 5.22
CA PHE A 157 12.27 10.35 5.16
C PHE A 157 10.83 10.17 5.63
N VAL A 158 10.08 9.36 4.91
CA VAL A 158 8.68 9.05 5.24
C VAL A 158 8.51 7.55 5.38
N ILE A 159 8.08 7.13 6.56
CA ILE A 159 7.59 5.78 6.80
C ILE A 159 6.07 5.85 6.68
N ASP A 160 5.49 4.99 5.86
CA ASP A 160 4.05 4.96 5.59
C ASP A 160 3.53 3.54 5.78
N GLY A 161 2.48 3.41 6.56
CA GLY A 161 1.75 2.17 6.78
C GLY A 161 0.29 2.37 6.44
N ARG A 162 -0.25 1.63 5.46
CA ARG A 162 -1.64 1.75 5.06
C ARG A 162 -2.30 0.39 4.84
N TYR A 163 -3.58 0.35 5.04
CA TYR A 163 -4.43 -0.76 4.63
C TYR A 163 -5.29 -0.32 3.44
N ASN A 164 -5.21 -1.09 2.37
CA ASN A 164 -5.97 -0.85 1.15
C ASN A 164 -7.16 -1.81 1.14
N PHE A 165 -8.35 -1.29 1.42
CA PHE A 165 -9.61 -2.04 1.39
C PHE A 165 -10.09 -2.18 -0.05
N GLY A 166 -10.04 -3.36 -0.64
CA GLY A 166 -10.65 -3.64 -1.96
C GLY A 166 -12.17 -3.44 -1.92
N VAL A 167 -12.68 -2.65 -2.83
CA VAL A 167 -14.12 -2.35 -2.95
C VAL A 167 -14.75 -3.15 -4.07
N THR A 168 -14.00 -3.33 -5.17
CA THR A 168 -14.44 -4.07 -6.35
C THR A 168 -14.10 -5.55 -6.24
N LYS A 169 -14.86 -6.37 -6.96
CA LYS A 169 -14.59 -7.81 -7.12
C LYS A 169 -13.44 -8.01 -8.10
N ILE A 170 -12.52 -8.91 -7.79
CA ILE A 170 -11.34 -9.24 -8.62
C ILE A 170 -11.77 -9.93 -9.92
N MET A 171 -12.83 -10.75 -9.86
CA MET A 171 -13.30 -11.58 -10.98
C MET A 171 -14.84 -11.60 -11.02
N ASP A 172 -15.41 -11.75 -12.19
CA ASP A 172 -16.84 -11.94 -12.33
C ASP A 172 -17.27 -13.31 -11.79
N GLY A 173 -18.41 -13.32 -11.09
CA GLY A 173 -18.90 -14.54 -10.42
C GLY A 173 -18.29 -14.87 -9.07
N SER A 174 -17.31 -14.09 -8.60
CA SER A 174 -16.71 -14.22 -7.28
C SER A 174 -16.97 -12.97 -6.43
N ASP A 175 -17.10 -13.13 -5.11
CA ASP A 175 -17.18 -12.01 -4.16
C ASP A 175 -15.81 -11.62 -3.56
N SER A 176 -14.75 -12.18 -4.11
CA SER A 176 -13.37 -11.95 -3.65
C SER A 176 -12.88 -10.55 -4.02
N LYS A 177 -12.22 -9.88 -3.05
CA LYS A 177 -11.67 -8.54 -3.17
C LYS A 177 -10.23 -8.52 -2.67
N ASN A 178 -9.42 -7.59 -3.16
CA ASN A 178 -8.08 -7.39 -2.64
C ASN A 178 -8.09 -6.84 -1.22
N SER A 179 -7.17 -7.31 -0.40
CA SER A 179 -6.95 -6.90 0.99
C SER A 179 -5.45 -6.78 1.21
N VAL A 180 -4.94 -5.56 1.35
CA VAL A 180 -3.49 -5.34 1.33
C VAL A 180 -3.06 -4.42 2.46
N PHE A 181 -2.22 -4.93 3.37
CA PHE A 181 -1.39 -4.09 4.23
C PHE A 181 -0.13 -3.71 3.46
N GLN A 182 0.12 -2.41 3.36
CA GLN A 182 1.27 -1.85 2.65
C GLN A 182 2.14 -1.05 3.61
N PHE A 183 3.45 -1.34 3.60
CA PHE A 183 4.46 -0.59 4.33
C PHE A 183 5.49 -0.06 3.36
N THR A 184 5.75 1.25 3.38
CA THR A 184 6.73 1.87 2.49
C THR A 184 7.66 2.81 3.23
N LEU A 185 8.89 2.91 2.73
CA LEU A 185 9.86 3.94 3.05
C LEU A 185 10.05 4.80 1.81
N GLY A 186 9.95 6.09 1.98
CA GLY A 186 10.16 7.07 0.91
C GLY A 186 11.04 8.23 1.37
N TYR A 187 11.41 9.06 0.41
CA TYR A 187 12.12 10.31 0.65
C TYR A 187 11.42 11.43 -0.12
N LYS A 188 11.11 12.54 0.57
CA LYS A 188 10.47 13.72 -0.04
C LYS A 188 11.52 14.69 -0.56
N PHE A 189 11.37 15.08 -1.82
CA PHE A 189 12.08 16.17 -2.45
C PHE A 189 11.11 17.33 -2.66
N ALA A 190 11.44 18.51 -2.15
CA ALA A 190 10.72 19.72 -2.49
C ALA A 190 11.05 20.13 -3.94
N LEU A 191 10.05 20.59 -4.69
CA LEU A 191 10.14 20.99 -6.08
C LEU A 191 10.10 22.52 -6.21
#